data_33d80d68db33eb04507f470581e1ad4d
#
_entry.id   33d80d68db33eb04507f470581e1ad4d
#
_cell.length_a   1.000
_cell.length_b   1.000
_cell.length_c   1.000
_cell.angle_alpha   90.00
_cell.angle_beta   90.00
_cell.angle_gamma   90.00
#
_symmetry.space_group_name_H-M   'P 1'
#
loop_
_entity.id
_entity.type
_entity.pdbx_description
1 polymer ?
#
loop_
_entity_poly.entity_id
_entity_poly.type
_entity_poly.pdbx_seq_one_letter_code
_entity_poly.pdbx_strand_id
1 'polypeptide(L)'
;MNGKKKDKELPFKLLVIGDLSLGSSKDRQIDLDEREVREIGANASLDSLMGDMEMSLKIDVDNKINPSGQSEISVDLPINSMKSLRPESIAKEIPEIQSLLIMKRMVKELESYVDNNKKFRGAILDLMKNKEQLESFKATLPELEKFKV
;
A
#
# COMPACT_ATOMS: atom_id res chain seq x y z
N MET A 1 55.09 -10.81 39.52
CA MET A 1 53.79 -10.16 39.31
C MET A 1 53.32 -10.53 37.90
N ASN A 2 52.47 -11.56 37.76
CA ASN A 2 51.91 -11.97 36.50
C ASN A 2 50.59 -11.21 36.25
N GLY A 3 50.68 -10.12 35.49
CA GLY A 3 49.51 -9.45 35.00
C GLY A 3 48.74 -10.33 33.99
N LYS A 4 47.64 -10.95 34.40
CA LYS A 4 46.71 -11.59 33.51
C LYS A 4 46.21 -10.52 32.51
N LYS A 5 46.65 -10.59 31.25
CA LYS A 5 45.99 -9.85 30.17
C LYS A 5 44.54 -10.32 30.14
N LYS A 6 43.60 -9.44 30.51
CA LYS A 6 42.19 -9.68 30.25
C LYS A 6 42.01 -9.70 28.73
N ASP A 7 41.63 -10.82 28.20
CA ASP A 7 41.18 -10.92 26.80
C ASP A 7 40.02 -9.97 26.63
N LYS A 8 40.21 -8.92 25.82
CA LYS A 8 39.18 -7.97 25.49
C LYS A 8 38.32 -8.60 24.37
N GLU A 9 37.13 -9.01 24.74
CA GLU A 9 36.17 -9.50 23.72
C GLU A 9 36.01 -8.42 22.66
N LEU A 10 36.30 -8.77 21.42
CA LEU A 10 36.09 -7.90 20.27
C LEU A 10 34.58 -7.87 20.00
N PRO A 11 33.96 -6.66 19.89
CA PRO A 11 32.55 -6.58 19.56
C PRO A 11 32.30 -7.21 18.18
N PHE A 12 31.26 -8.04 18.10
CA PHE A 12 30.82 -8.60 16.83
C PHE A 12 30.33 -7.44 15.93
N LYS A 13 30.91 -7.34 14.73
CA LYS A 13 30.50 -6.36 13.73
C LYS A 13 30.08 -7.11 12.48
N LEU A 14 28.86 -6.85 12.02
CA LEU A 14 28.32 -7.40 10.78
C LEU A 14 28.21 -6.29 9.73
N LEU A 15 28.83 -6.49 8.58
CA LEU A 15 28.66 -5.65 7.42
C LEU A 15 27.73 -6.36 6.43
N VAL A 16 26.58 -5.74 6.13
CA VAL A 16 25.65 -6.21 5.08
C VAL A 16 25.76 -5.25 3.92
N ILE A 17 26.02 -5.79 2.73
CA ILE A 17 26.11 -5.02 1.49
C ILE A 17 24.95 -5.46 0.60
N GLY A 18 24.14 -4.52 0.15
CA GLY A 18 23.03 -4.79 -0.75
C GLY A 18 22.39 -3.50 -1.26
N ASP A 19 21.81 -3.55 -2.44
CA ASP A 19 20.99 -2.47 -2.98
C ASP A 19 19.51 -2.82 -2.80
N LEU A 20 18.94 -2.42 -1.66
CA LEU A 20 17.53 -2.65 -1.32
C LEU A 20 16.59 -1.64 -1.99
N SER A 21 17.13 -0.60 -2.62
CA SER A 21 16.36 0.43 -3.31
C SER A 21 16.16 0.16 -4.79
N LEU A 22 16.80 -0.88 -5.35
CA LEU A 22 16.84 -1.17 -6.79
C LEU A 22 17.20 0.06 -7.63
N GLY A 23 18.06 0.92 -7.10
CA GLY A 23 18.51 2.14 -7.77
C GLY A 23 17.59 3.35 -7.65
N SER A 24 16.47 3.26 -6.93
CA SER A 24 15.47 4.33 -6.83
C SER A 24 15.73 5.34 -5.70
N SER A 25 16.72 5.11 -4.83
CA SER A 25 16.98 6.04 -3.72
C SER A 25 17.56 7.37 -4.21
N LYS A 26 17.23 8.45 -3.49
CA LYS A 26 17.72 9.79 -3.73
C LYS A 26 19.25 9.87 -3.76
N ASP A 27 19.93 9.09 -2.93
CA ASP A 27 21.39 9.06 -2.85
C ASP A 27 22.05 8.51 -4.12
N ARG A 28 21.28 7.82 -4.99
CA ARG A 28 21.77 7.35 -6.30
C ARG A 28 22.02 8.47 -7.31
N GLN A 29 21.45 9.64 -7.09
CA GLN A 29 21.66 10.83 -7.93
C GLN A 29 23.00 11.53 -7.62
N ILE A 30 23.65 11.12 -6.51
CA ILE A 30 24.94 11.67 -6.05
C ILE A 30 26.04 10.68 -6.47
N ASP A 31 27.15 11.18 -6.98
CA ASP A 31 28.30 10.35 -7.36
C ASP A 31 28.86 9.58 -6.14
N LEU A 32 29.43 8.41 -6.38
CA LEU A 32 29.78 7.47 -5.31
C LEU A 32 30.82 8.04 -4.33
N ASP A 33 31.74 8.87 -4.82
CA ASP A 33 32.78 9.55 -4.06
C ASP A 33 32.25 10.72 -3.22
N GLU A 34 31.11 11.29 -3.59
CA GLU A 34 30.44 12.36 -2.85
C GLU A 34 29.39 11.85 -1.86
N ARG A 35 29.12 10.53 -1.82
CA ARG A 35 28.12 9.95 -0.90
C ARG A 35 28.67 9.89 0.50
N GLU A 36 27.91 10.46 1.42
CA GLU A 36 28.21 10.39 2.85
C GLU A 36 27.62 9.13 3.49
N VAL A 37 28.39 8.51 4.38
CA VAL A 37 27.89 7.42 5.23
C VAL A 37 26.95 8.04 6.28
N ARG A 38 25.70 7.60 6.26
CA ARG A 38 24.71 8.02 7.27
C ARG A 38 24.77 7.11 8.47
N GLU A 39 25.09 7.68 9.62
CA GLU A 39 25.02 6.96 10.88
C GLU A 39 23.63 7.11 11.49
N ILE A 40 23.00 5.97 11.78
CA ILE A 40 21.72 5.96 12.52
C ILE A 40 22.07 6.09 13.99
N GLY A 41 21.79 7.26 14.60
CA GLY A 41 21.96 7.48 16.02
C GLY A 41 21.06 6.55 16.85
N ALA A 42 21.38 6.37 18.10
CA ALA A 42 20.65 5.46 19.02
C ALA A 42 19.14 5.73 19.13
N ASN A 43 18.70 6.93 18.78
CA ASN A 43 17.29 7.37 18.85
C ASN A 43 16.61 7.48 17.47
N ALA A 44 17.34 7.25 16.37
CA ALA A 44 16.76 7.30 15.04
C ALA A 44 16.21 5.92 14.63
N SER A 45 15.06 5.91 13.99
CA SER A 45 14.44 4.66 13.51
C SER A 45 14.85 4.35 12.08
N LEU A 46 14.86 3.07 11.72
CA LEU A 46 15.06 2.64 10.34
C LEU A 46 14.00 3.25 9.39
N ASP A 47 12.75 3.38 9.86
CA ASP A 47 11.66 3.98 9.08
C ASP A 47 11.95 5.45 8.74
N SER A 48 12.59 6.22 9.65
CA SER A 48 12.99 7.59 9.37
C SER A 48 14.04 7.66 8.25
N LEU A 49 15.05 6.77 8.31
CA LEU A 49 16.05 6.68 7.25
C LEU A 49 15.46 6.29 5.90
N MET A 50 14.55 5.30 5.88
CA MET A 50 13.87 4.88 4.66
C MET A 50 13.03 6.01 4.06
N GLY A 51 12.35 6.81 4.89
CA GLY A 51 11.61 7.98 4.46
C GLY A 51 12.50 9.06 3.83
N ASP A 52 13.67 9.32 4.43
CA ASP A 52 14.63 10.30 3.93
C ASP A 52 15.28 9.88 2.60
N MET A 53 15.35 8.58 2.33
CA MET A 53 15.90 8.05 1.08
C MET A 53 14.94 8.16 -0.10
N GLU A 54 13.65 8.47 0.12
CA GLU A 54 12.62 8.64 -0.90
C GLU A 54 12.62 7.50 -1.95
N MET A 55 12.70 6.26 -1.46
CA MET A 55 12.75 5.08 -2.32
C MET A 55 11.38 4.78 -2.93
N SER A 56 11.35 4.36 -4.20
CA SER A 56 10.15 3.83 -4.85
C SER A 56 10.47 2.55 -5.61
N LEU A 57 9.50 1.65 -5.68
CA LEU A 57 9.59 0.41 -6.46
C LEU A 57 8.60 0.49 -7.61
N LYS A 58 9.12 0.53 -8.84
CA LYS A 58 8.33 0.51 -10.07
C LYS A 58 8.36 -0.87 -10.67
N ILE A 59 7.22 -1.52 -10.75
CA ILE A 59 7.06 -2.86 -11.31
C ILE A 59 5.82 -2.93 -12.19
N ASP A 60 5.90 -3.71 -13.26
CA ASP A 60 4.77 -4.06 -14.08
C ASP A 60 4.34 -5.48 -13.71
N VAL A 61 3.05 -5.66 -13.42
CA VAL A 61 2.47 -6.94 -13.00
C VAL A 61 1.30 -7.32 -13.90
N ASP A 62 1.10 -8.61 -14.13
CA ASP A 62 -0.04 -9.11 -14.90
C ASP A 62 -1.36 -8.61 -14.31
N ASN A 63 -2.23 -8.04 -15.13
CA ASN A 63 -3.55 -7.63 -14.72
C ASN A 63 -4.48 -8.84 -14.56
N LYS A 64 -4.64 -9.30 -13.30
CA LYS A 64 -5.59 -10.36 -12.95
C LYS A 64 -6.97 -9.83 -12.55
N ILE A 65 -7.11 -8.52 -12.38
CA ILE A 65 -8.37 -7.87 -11.97
C ILE A 65 -9.29 -7.74 -13.17
N ASN A 66 -8.76 -7.20 -14.26
CA ASN A 66 -9.50 -7.06 -15.53
C ASN A 66 -8.64 -7.52 -16.72
N PRO A 67 -8.55 -8.82 -16.98
CA PRO A 67 -7.72 -9.37 -18.06
C PRO A 67 -8.14 -8.94 -19.46
N SER A 68 -9.40 -8.48 -19.62
CA SER A 68 -9.96 -8.04 -20.92
C SER A 68 -9.55 -6.61 -21.28
N GLY A 69 -8.99 -5.86 -20.34
CA GLY A 69 -8.51 -4.50 -20.53
C GLY A 69 -7.01 -4.46 -20.84
N GLN A 70 -6.27 -3.76 -20.01
CA GLN A 70 -4.81 -3.75 -20.08
C GLN A 70 -4.24 -5.06 -19.53
N SER A 71 -3.29 -5.66 -20.25
CA SER A 71 -2.64 -6.93 -19.85
C SER A 71 -1.77 -6.78 -18.60
N GLU A 72 -1.25 -5.58 -18.36
CA GLU A 72 -0.33 -5.28 -17.27
C GLU A 72 -0.78 -4.03 -16.52
N ILE A 73 -0.50 -3.99 -15.23
CA ILE A 73 -0.67 -2.84 -14.36
C ILE A 73 0.71 -2.36 -13.95
N SER A 74 1.02 -1.11 -14.25
CA SER A 74 2.24 -0.46 -13.77
C SER A 74 2.02 0.05 -12.34
N VAL A 75 2.79 -0.45 -11.40
CA VAL A 75 2.68 -0.15 -9.98
C VAL A 75 3.90 0.64 -9.53
N ASP A 76 3.68 1.80 -8.92
CA ASP A 76 4.71 2.62 -8.29
C ASP A 76 4.46 2.63 -6.77
N LEU A 77 5.32 1.94 -6.02
CA LEU A 77 5.19 1.76 -4.58
C LEU A 77 6.21 2.62 -3.84
N PRO A 78 5.80 3.65 -3.10
CA PRO A 78 6.71 4.39 -2.23
C PRO A 78 7.12 3.53 -1.03
N ILE A 79 8.43 3.36 -0.83
CA ILE A 79 9.00 2.57 0.26
C ILE A 79 9.53 3.49 1.36
N ASN A 80 8.62 4.07 2.14
CA ASN A 80 8.98 5.00 3.22
C ASN A 80 9.21 4.31 4.58
N SER A 81 8.85 3.03 4.70
CA SER A 81 9.00 2.25 5.91
C SER A 81 8.87 0.76 5.62
N MET A 82 9.28 -0.09 6.56
CA MET A 82 9.01 -1.54 6.46
C MET A 82 7.52 -1.88 6.38
N LYS A 83 6.65 -0.99 6.88
CA LYS A 83 5.19 -1.16 6.78
C LYS A 83 4.66 -0.94 5.36
N SER A 84 5.38 -0.18 4.51
CA SER A 84 5.01 0.03 3.10
C SER A 84 4.94 -1.27 2.31
N LEU A 85 5.72 -2.29 2.71
CA LEU A 85 5.74 -3.60 2.06
C LEU A 85 4.63 -4.56 2.54
N ARG A 86 3.76 -4.13 3.44
CA ARG A 86 2.63 -4.96 3.89
C ARG A 86 1.55 -5.02 2.82
N PRO A 87 0.89 -6.18 2.63
CA PRO A 87 -0.17 -6.33 1.63
C PRO A 87 -1.27 -5.27 1.72
N GLU A 88 -1.65 -4.86 2.95
CA GLU A 88 -2.68 -3.83 3.14
C GLU A 88 -2.21 -2.43 2.71
N SER A 89 -0.91 -2.14 2.83
CA SER A 89 -0.33 -0.88 2.37
C SER A 89 -0.21 -0.88 0.85
N ILE A 90 0.32 -1.95 0.28
CA ILE A 90 0.44 -2.13 -1.18
C ILE A 90 -0.94 -2.01 -1.85
N ALA A 91 -1.97 -2.66 -1.29
CA ALA A 91 -3.32 -2.62 -1.83
C ALA A 91 -3.95 -1.20 -1.85
N LYS A 92 -3.46 -0.29 -1.02
CA LYS A 92 -3.92 1.11 -0.99
C LYS A 92 -3.23 1.98 -2.03
N GLU A 93 -2.02 1.62 -2.43
CA GLU A 93 -1.24 2.36 -3.42
C GLU A 93 -1.64 2.02 -4.86
N ILE A 94 -2.33 0.89 -5.08
CA ILE A 94 -2.79 0.46 -6.41
C ILE A 94 -4.23 0.94 -6.62
N PRO A 95 -4.49 1.89 -7.56
CA PRO A 95 -5.81 2.52 -7.73
C PRO A 95 -6.94 1.53 -7.99
N GLU A 96 -6.69 0.49 -8.79
CA GLU A 96 -7.66 -0.54 -9.12
C GLU A 96 -8.08 -1.33 -7.87
N ILE A 97 -7.11 -1.73 -7.04
CA ILE A 97 -7.37 -2.45 -5.79
C ILE A 97 -8.03 -1.52 -4.77
N GLN A 98 -7.60 -0.26 -4.69
CA GLN A 98 -8.19 0.74 -3.81
C GLN A 98 -9.69 0.92 -4.10
N SER A 99 -10.06 1.02 -5.36
CA SER A 99 -11.47 1.12 -5.79
C SER A 99 -12.29 -0.08 -5.33
N LEU A 100 -11.76 -1.30 -5.49
CA LEU A 100 -12.40 -2.53 -5.01
C LEU A 100 -12.52 -2.58 -3.49
N LEU A 101 -11.52 -2.11 -2.75
CA LEU A 101 -11.57 -2.03 -1.28
C LEU A 101 -12.62 -1.04 -0.81
N ILE A 102 -12.76 0.10 -1.47
CA ILE A 102 -13.81 1.09 -1.19
C ILE A 102 -15.19 0.47 -1.45
N MET A 103 -15.37 -0.17 -2.60
CA MET A 103 -16.63 -0.85 -2.95
C MET A 103 -16.97 -1.93 -1.91
N LYS A 104 -16.03 -2.77 -1.53
CA LYS A 104 -16.21 -3.79 -0.49
C LYS A 104 -16.67 -3.17 0.84
N ARG A 105 -16.10 -2.03 1.24
CA ARG A 105 -16.50 -1.32 2.44
C ARG A 105 -17.92 -0.79 2.33
N MET A 106 -18.26 -0.16 1.20
CA MET A 106 -19.61 0.37 0.95
C MET A 106 -20.68 -0.74 0.99
N VAL A 107 -20.38 -1.90 0.38
CA VAL A 107 -21.30 -3.06 0.42
C VAL A 107 -21.49 -3.55 1.85
N LYS A 108 -20.44 -3.64 2.65
CA LYS A 108 -20.56 -4.04 4.07
C LYS A 108 -21.34 -3.02 4.90
N GLU A 109 -21.15 -1.74 4.66
CA GLU A 109 -21.93 -0.68 5.33
C GLU A 109 -23.40 -0.78 4.94
N LEU A 110 -23.69 -0.98 3.66
CA LEU A 110 -25.06 -1.18 3.16
C LEU A 110 -25.71 -2.41 3.81
N GLU A 111 -25.01 -3.54 3.86
CA GLU A 111 -25.45 -4.77 4.55
C GLU A 111 -25.81 -4.46 6.00
N SER A 112 -24.93 -3.79 6.72
CA SER A 112 -25.18 -3.38 8.11
C SER A 112 -26.41 -2.47 8.26
N TYR A 113 -26.61 -1.51 7.35
CA TYR A 113 -27.79 -0.66 7.35
C TYR A 113 -29.08 -1.44 7.08
N VAL A 114 -29.06 -2.38 6.13
CA VAL A 114 -30.20 -3.25 5.82
C VAL A 114 -30.55 -4.12 7.02
N ASP A 115 -29.57 -4.65 7.73
CA ASP A 115 -29.78 -5.53 8.87
C ASP A 115 -30.31 -4.79 10.10
N ASN A 116 -29.79 -3.60 10.35
CA ASN A 116 -30.13 -2.84 11.56
C ASN A 116 -31.36 -1.92 11.39
N ASN A 117 -31.80 -1.65 10.16
CA ASN A 117 -32.93 -0.75 9.91
C ASN A 117 -34.06 -1.43 9.12
N LYS A 118 -35.12 -1.83 9.85
CA LYS A 118 -36.28 -2.50 9.27
C LYS A 118 -37.02 -1.67 8.21
N LYS A 119 -37.10 -0.33 8.40
CA LYS A 119 -37.72 0.56 7.44
C LYS A 119 -36.90 0.65 6.15
N PHE A 120 -35.59 0.76 6.28
CA PHE A 120 -34.66 0.78 5.15
C PHE A 120 -34.69 -0.52 4.36
N ARG A 121 -34.70 -1.68 5.05
CA ARG A 121 -34.87 -3.00 4.44
C ARG A 121 -36.18 -3.10 3.64
N GLY A 122 -37.29 -2.62 4.20
CA GLY A 122 -38.61 -2.57 3.50
C GLY A 122 -38.52 -1.73 2.22
N ALA A 123 -37.95 -0.53 2.28
CA ALA A 123 -37.80 0.35 1.14
C ALA A 123 -36.94 -0.25 0.02
N ILE A 124 -35.82 -0.94 0.37
CA ILE A 124 -34.98 -1.65 -0.61
C ILE A 124 -35.74 -2.80 -1.25
N LEU A 125 -36.45 -3.61 -0.48
CA LEU A 125 -37.24 -4.73 -1.02
C LEU A 125 -38.35 -4.26 -1.98
N ASP A 126 -39.00 -3.14 -1.66
CA ASP A 126 -40.02 -2.56 -2.51
C ASP A 126 -39.43 -1.98 -3.79
N LEU A 127 -38.27 -1.33 -3.71
CA LEU A 127 -37.50 -0.84 -4.86
C LEU A 127 -37.07 -1.98 -5.78
N MET A 128 -36.62 -3.12 -5.22
CA MET A 128 -36.22 -4.29 -6.00
C MET A 128 -37.40 -5.00 -6.71
N LYS A 129 -38.62 -4.91 -6.16
CA LYS A 129 -39.82 -5.47 -6.78
C LYS A 129 -40.28 -4.65 -7.98
N ASN A 130 -39.99 -3.35 -8.00
CA ASN A 130 -40.45 -2.45 -9.03
C ASN A 130 -39.30 -2.06 -9.98
N LYS A 131 -39.24 -2.70 -11.15
CA LYS A 131 -38.15 -2.51 -12.14
C LYS A 131 -38.05 -1.08 -12.64
N GLU A 132 -39.17 -0.37 -12.83
CA GLU A 132 -39.16 1.04 -13.29
C GLU A 132 -38.53 1.97 -12.26
N GLN A 133 -38.85 1.76 -10.98
CA GLN A 133 -38.25 2.53 -9.88
C GLN A 133 -36.76 2.21 -9.72
N LEU A 134 -36.36 0.95 -9.94
CA LEU A 134 -34.95 0.55 -9.89
C LEU A 134 -34.14 1.21 -11.02
N GLU A 135 -34.69 1.28 -12.23
CA GLU A 135 -34.03 1.97 -13.35
C GLU A 135 -33.94 3.47 -13.17
N SER A 136 -35.01 4.11 -12.68
CA SER A 136 -34.98 5.53 -12.37
C SER A 136 -33.99 5.84 -11.25
N PHE A 137 -33.88 4.98 -10.23
CA PHE A 137 -32.90 5.10 -9.17
C PHE A 137 -31.46 4.93 -9.68
N LYS A 138 -31.21 3.98 -10.56
CA LYS A 138 -29.89 3.82 -11.22
C LYS A 138 -29.51 5.06 -12.03
N ALA A 139 -30.47 5.66 -12.72
CA ALA A 139 -30.23 6.88 -13.49
C ALA A 139 -29.92 8.12 -12.63
N THR A 140 -30.36 8.14 -11.39
CA THR A 140 -30.04 9.23 -10.42
C THR A 140 -28.70 9.06 -9.73
N LEU A 141 -28.01 7.92 -9.90
CA LEU A 141 -26.71 7.63 -9.30
C LEU A 141 -25.60 7.51 -10.36
N PRO A 142 -25.30 8.57 -11.14
CA PRO A 142 -24.27 8.53 -12.19
C PRO A 142 -22.87 8.26 -11.65
N GLU A 143 -22.65 8.43 -10.36
CA GLU A 143 -21.36 8.18 -9.72
C GLU A 143 -21.01 6.68 -9.60
N LEU A 144 -21.99 5.78 -9.64
CA LEU A 144 -21.74 4.34 -9.60
C LEU A 144 -21.11 3.81 -10.91
N GLU A 145 -21.21 4.55 -12.00
CA GLU A 145 -20.52 4.17 -13.25
C GLU A 145 -18.99 4.24 -13.15
N LYS A 146 -18.46 5.05 -12.25
CA LYS A 146 -17.03 5.15 -12.02
C LYS A 146 -16.43 3.91 -11.36
N PHE A 147 -17.27 3.01 -10.84
CA PHE A 147 -16.86 1.77 -10.17
C PHE A 147 -17.11 0.52 -11.02
N LYS A 148 -17.43 0.68 -12.32
CA LYS A 148 -17.42 -0.45 -13.24
C LYS A 148 -15.97 -0.82 -13.53
N VAL A 149 -15.56 -1.95 -13.02
CA VAL A 149 -14.28 -2.62 -13.30
C VAL A 149 -14.38 -3.36 -14.63
#